data_3a39d97f783417b600a1a0dbc67ede7c
#
_entry.id   3a39d97f783417b600a1a0dbc67ede7c
#
_cell.length_a   1.000
_cell.length_b   1.000
_cell.length_c   1.000
_cell.angle_alpha   90.00
_cell.angle_beta   90.00
_cell.angle_gamma   90.00
#
_symmetry.space_group_name_H-M   'P 1'
#
loop_
_entity.id
_entity.type
_entity.pdbx_description
1 polymer ?
#
loop_
_entity_poly.entity_id
_entity_poly.type
_entity_poly.pdbx_seq_one_letter_code
_entity_poly.pdbx_strand_id
1 'polypeptide(L)'
;MISIIASDMDGTLLNDKMEISPENTAAIKKAQAAGIEFIVATGRGLSEAQPLLNQAGLDPAYITLNGAQVFDTAGQLVVNEPLTDSMAKQLATELRGQGFYFELVTNRGVYSESKVRRIQNVADLLVNLNPDTTYKIAVALAAARLEIMNINYVDNYDQLLNDRDFQIMKILVFSSEGPDTFVPIRQKYIDDQEIVITSSSPNNIEINSIKAQKGLALLDYAKQKNISADQVMAIGDNMNDYSMITAAGVGVAMGNAIPAIKQVATFTTATNIKNGVAQAIDWALMQNSMQK
;
A
#
# COMPACT_ATOMS: atom_id res chain seq x y z
N MET A 1 15.63 -21.52 4.92
CA MET A 1 14.19 -21.84 5.18
C MET A 1 13.39 -20.54 5.31
N ILE A 2 12.26 -20.39 4.60
CA ILE A 2 11.39 -19.22 4.72
C ILE A 2 10.60 -19.32 6.02
N SER A 3 10.65 -18.26 6.83
CA SER A 3 9.98 -18.14 8.13
C SER A 3 8.88 -17.08 8.15
N ILE A 4 9.00 -16.05 7.26
CA ILE A 4 8.00 -15.00 7.07
C ILE A 4 7.65 -14.90 5.60
N ILE A 5 6.35 -14.73 5.30
CA ILE A 5 5.85 -14.37 3.97
C ILE A 5 5.04 -13.07 4.13
N ALA A 6 5.52 -11.99 3.50
CA ALA A 6 4.80 -10.72 3.41
C ALA A 6 4.14 -10.59 2.04
N SER A 7 2.88 -10.21 2.01
CA SER A 7 2.11 -10.00 0.77
C SER A 7 1.50 -8.62 0.74
N ASP A 8 1.66 -7.92 -0.37
CA ASP A 8 0.80 -6.78 -0.67
C ASP A 8 -0.66 -7.23 -0.86
N MET A 9 -1.60 -6.27 -0.84
CA MET A 9 -3.03 -6.51 -0.98
C MET A 9 -3.55 -6.22 -2.38
N ASP A 10 -3.49 -4.95 -2.80
CA ASP A 10 -4.13 -4.47 -4.01
C ASP A 10 -3.31 -4.85 -5.25
N GLY A 11 -3.90 -5.64 -6.16
CA GLY A 11 -3.16 -6.20 -7.30
C GLY A 11 -2.29 -7.41 -6.95
N THR A 12 -2.25 -7.84 -5.69
CA THR A 12 -1.48 -8.98 -5.20
C THR A 12 -2.36 -10.03 -4.55
N LEU A 13 -2.78 -9.84 -3.30
CA LEU A 13 -3.61 -10.79 -2.55
C LEU A 13 -5.08 -10.73 -2.98
N LEU A 14 -5.58 -9.52 -3.26
CA LEU A 14 -6.95 -9.27 -3.70
C LEU A 14 -7.11 -9.48 -5.21
N ASN A 15 -8.21 -10.13 -5.60
CA ASN A 15 -8.62 -10.27 -6.98
C ASN A 15 -9.32 -8.99 -7.52
N ASP A 16 -9.83 -9.04 -8.75
CA ASP A 16 -10.56 -7.96 -9.41
C ASP A 16 -11.91 -7.60 -8.75
N LYS A 17 -12.41 -8.47 -7.87
CA LYS A 17 -13.62 -8.23 -7.05
C LYS A 17 -13.30 -7.68 -5.67
N MET A 18 -12.02 -7.39 -5.38
CA MET A 18 -11.53 -6.97 -4.06
C MET A 18 -11.73 -8.03 -2.97
N GLU A 19 -11.63 -9.31 -3.35
CA GLU A 19 -11.80 -10.46 -2.46
C GLU A 19 -10.50 -11.28 -2.41
N ILE A 20 -10.27 -11.94 -1.26
CA ILE A 20 -9.23 -12.96 -1.14
C ILE A 20 -9.83 -14.29 -1.59
N SER A 21 -9.23 -14.93 -2.60
CA SER A 21 -9.73 -16.19 -3.11
C SER A 21 -9.64 -17.33 -2.07
N PRO A 22 -10.52 -18.34 -2.18
CA PRO A 22 -10.43 -19.53 -1.32
C PRO A 22 -9.07 -20.24 -1.43
N GLU A 23 -8.45 -20.23 -2.61
CA GLU A 23 -7.14 -20.83 -2.87
C GLU A 23 -6.03 -20.07 -2.15
N ASN A 24 -6.02 -18.72 -2.22
CA ASN A 24 -5.07 -17.90 -1.46
C ASN A 24 -5.26 -18.11 0.04
N THR A 25 -6.50 -18.12 0.51
CA THR A 25 -6.84 -18.37 1.93
C THR A 25 -6.33 -19.73 2.40
N ALA A 26 -6.54 -20.79 1.61
CA ALA A 26 -6.09 -22.14 1.94
C ALA A 26 -4.56 -22.23 1.99
N ALA A 27 -3.87 -21.63 1.03
CA ALA A 27 -2.40 -21.60 0.99
C ALA A 27 -1.81 -20.84 2.19
N ILE A 28 -2.38 -19.71 2.57
CA ILE A 28 -1.96 -18.93 3.76
C ILE A 28 -2.12 -19.79 5.02
N LYS A 29 -3.28 -20.41 5.23
CA LYS A 29 -3.51 -21.29 6.37
C LYS A 29 -2.55 -22.48 6.41
N LYS A 30 -2.22 -23.06 5.25
CA LYS A 30 -1.24 -24.14 5.14
C LYS A 30 0.18 -23.65 5.51
N ALA A 31 0.58 -22.47 5.09
CA ALA A 31 1.86 -21.86 5.49
C ALA A 31 1.91 -21.62 7.00
N GLN A 32 0.86 -21.04 7.58
CA GLN A 32 0.75 -20.82 9.02
C GLN A 32 0.82 -22.15 9.83
N ALA A 33 0.13 -23.19 9.36
CA ALA A 33 0.20 -24.52 9.97
C ALA A 33 1.61 -25.15 9.87
N ALA A 34 2.41 -24.75 8.89
CA ALA A 34 3.81 -25.17 8.74
C ALA A 34 4.79 -24.32 9.55
N GLY A 35 4.31 -23.35 10.34
CA GLY A 35 5.11 -22.46 11.16
C GLY A 35 5.67 -21.23 10.42
N ILE A 36 5.17 -20.92 9.23
CA ILE A 36 5.52 -19.71 8.48
C ILE A 36 4.55 -18.60 8.88
N GLU A 37 5.06 -17.47 9.33
CA GLU A 37 4.23 -16.31 9.64
C GLU A 37 3.83 -15.60 8.35
N PHE A 38 2.53 -15.28 8.20
CA PHE A 38 2.01 -14.49 7.09
C PHE A 38 1.74 -13.07 7.55
N ILE A 39 2.19 -12.09 6.78
CA ILE A 39 2.06 -10.66 7.06
C ILE A 39 1.43 -9.98 5.85
N VAL A 40 0.50 -9.06 6.10
CA VAL A 40 -0.02 -8.16 5.06
C VAL A 40 0.77 -6.86 5.07
N ALA A 41 1.29 -6.43 3.91
CA ALA A 41 2.03 -5.18 3.75
C ALA A 41 1.34 -4.29 2.70
N THR A 42 0.60 -3.26 3.14
CA THR A 42 -0.31 -2.50 2.28
C THR A 42 -0.16 -0.99 2.43
N GLY A 43 -0.56 -0.25 1.39
CA GLY A 43 -0.75 1.20 1.45
C GLY A 43 -2.02 1.63 2.19
N ARG A 44 -2.94 0.69 2.46
CA ARG A 44 -4.18 0.94 3.21
C ARG A 44 -3.90 1.14 4.70
N GLY A 45 -4.83 1.84 5.39
CA GLY A 45 -4.88 1.83 6.85
C GLY A 45 -5.46 0.52 7.41
N LEU A 46 -5.24 0.25 8.69
CA LEU A 46 -5.71 -0.99 9.34
C LEU A 46 -7.24 -1.15 9.22
N SER A 47 -8.00 -0.08 9.41
CA SER A 47 -9.47 -0.08 9.32
C SER A 47 -10.00 -0.45 7.92
N GLU A 48 -9.18 -0.33 6.88
CA GLU A 48 -9.53 -0.70 5.51
C GLU A 48 -9.03 -2.10 5.14
N ALA A 49 -7.89 -2.51 5.69
CA ALA A 49 -7.27 -3.80 5.41
C ALA A 49 -7.89 -4.95 6.22
N GLN A 50 -8.01 -4.79 7.54
CA GLN A 50 -8.43 -5.83 8.47
C GLN A 50 -9.80 -6.46 8.16
N PRO A 51 -10.86 -5.69 7.79
CA PRO A 51 -12.15 -6.29 7.45
C PRO A 51 -12.08 -7.29 6.29
N LEU A 52 -11.23 -7.05 5.29
CA LEU A 52 -11.06 -7.95 4.13
C LEU A 52 -10.40 -9.28 4.53
N LEU A 53 -9.41 -9.21 5.42
CA LEU A 53 -8.74 -10.40 5.96
C LEU A 53 -9.69 -11.20 6.87
N ASN A 54 -10.43 -10.50 7.73
CA ASN A 54 -11.41 -11.13 8.62
C ASN A 54 -12.51 -11.86 7.86
N GLN A 55 -12.99 -11.33 6.72
CA GLN A 55 -13.95 -12.01 5.84
C GLN A 55 -13.40 -13.34 5.29
N ALA A 56 -12.08 -13.42 5.05
CA ALA A 56 -11.42 -14.66 4.64
C ALA A 56 -11.07 -15.58 5.83
N GLY A 57 -11.38 -15.17 7.06
CA GLY A 57 -11.02 -15.91 8.29
C GLY A 57 -9.51 -15.95 8.52
N LEU A 58 -8.82 -14.81 8.24
CA LEU A 58 -7.39 -14.58 8.45
C LEU A 58 -7.21 -13.39 9.40
N ASP A 59 -6.26 -13.52 10.31
CA ASP A 59 -5.87 -12.44 11.24
C ASP A 59 -4.33 -12.41 11.36
N PRO A 60 -3.63 -11.87 10.32
CA PRO A 60 -2.19 -11.77 10.30
C PRO A 60 -1.68 -10.54 11.05
N ALA A 61 -0.36 -10.37 11.16
CA ALA A 61 0.25 -9.08 11.42
C ALA A 61 0.07 -8.14 10.21
N TYR A 62 0.10 -6.83 10.44
CA TYR A 62 -0.15 -5.83 9.40
C TYR A 62 0.97 -4.78 9.35
N ILE A 63 1.54 -4.58 8.18
CA ILE A 63 2.32 -3.41 7.81
C ILE A 63 1.38 -2.53 6.98
N THR A 64 0.95 -1.39 7.54
CA THR A 64 -0.05 -0.50 6.94
C THR A 64 0.58 0.83 6.56
N LEU A 65 -0.13 1.60 5.72
CA LEU A 65 0.28 2.93 5.27
C LEU A 65 1.72 2.94 4.71
N ASN A 66 2.06 1.90 3.92
CA ASN A 66 3.39 1.67 3.34
C ASN A 66 4.52 1.49 4.38
N GLY A 67 4.21 1.06 5.59
CA GLY A 67 5.18 0.87 6.66
C GLY A 67 5.18 1.98 7.72
N ALA A 68 4.30 2.98 7.58
CA ALA A 68 4.17 4.01 8.60
C ALA A 68 3.58 3.48 9.91
N GLN A 69 2.79 2.39 9.85
CA GLN A 69 2.29 1.69 11.03
C GLN A 69 2.47 0.18 10.88
N VAL A 70 2.88 -0.48 11.97
CA VAL A 70 2.95 -1.94 12.05
C VAL A 70 2.14 -2.41 13.25
N PHE A 71 1.27 -3.37 13.02
CA PHE A 71 0.49 -4.05 14.05
C PHE A 71 0.92 -5.52 14.10
N ASP A 72 1.23 -5.99 15.29
CA ASP A 72 1.56 -7.40 15.51
C ASP A 72 0.31 -8.31 15.47
N THR A 73 0.51 -9.62 15.61
CA THR A 73 -0.57 -10.62 15.66
C THR A 73 -1.49 -10.48 16.86
N ALA A 74 -1.13 -9.69 17.88
CA ALA A 74 -2.00 -9.36 19.02
C ALA A 74 -2.78 -8.04 18.76
N GLY A 75 -2.63 -7.44 17.58
CA GLY A 75 -3.26 -6.16 17.20
C GLY A 75 -2.62 -4.95 17.89
N GLN A 76 -1.42 -5.09 18.47
CA GLN A 76 -0.71 -4.00 19.12
C GLN A 76 0.05 -3.17 18.07
N LEU A 77 -0.06 -1.84 18.14
CA LEU A 77 0.74 -0.92 17.33
C LEU A 77 2.18 -0.93 17.84
N VAL A 78 3.10 -1.53 17.06
CA VAL A 78 4.53 -1.69 17.43
C VAL A 78 5.46 -0.73 16.69
N VAL A 79 5.01 -0.14 15.58
CA VAL A 79 5.72 0.92 14.83
C VAL A 79 4.73 2.01 14.46
N ASN A 80 5.17 3.28 14.61
CA ASN A 80 4.41 4.46 14.20
C ASN A 80 5.38 5.55 13.70
N GLU A 81 5.45 5.73 12.37
CA GLU A 81 6.41 6.60 11.68
C GLU A 81 5.70 7.66 10.83
N PRO A 82 5.14 8.73 11.45
CA PRO A 82 4.51 9.82 10.71
C PRO A 82 5.54 10.69 9.98
N LEU A 83 5.07 11.52 9.06
CA LEU A 83 5.81 12.69 8.58
C LEU A 83 6.08 13.65 9.74
N THR A 84 7.20 14.37 9.71
CA THR A 84 7.42 15.48 10.66
C THR A 84 6.40 16.59 10.40
N ASP A 85 5.98 17.31 11.44
CA ASP A 85 5.01 18.40 11.32
C ASP A 85 5.49 19.49 10.34
N SER A 86 6.79 19.78 10.35
CA SER A 86 7.42 20.73 9.42
C SER A 86 7.31 20.29 7.98
N MET A 87 7.64 19.02 7.70
CA MET A 87 7.59 18.45 6.35
C MET A 87 6.15 18.34 5.84
N ALA A 88 5.21 17.90 6.69
CA ALA A 88 3.80 17.85 6.34
C ALA A 88 3.24 19.22 5.93
N LYS A 89 3.56 20.28 6.69
CA LYS A 89 3.19 21.67 6.38
C LYS A 89 3.82 22.18 5.09
N GLN A 90 5.11 21.92 4.90
CA GLN A 90 5.84 22.30 3.69
C GLN A 90 5.23 21.65 2.45
N LEU A 91 5.00 20.34 2.49
CA LEU A 91 4.41 19.59 1.39
C LEU A 91 2.97 20.05 1.08
N ALA A 92 2.13 20.23 2.12
CA ALA A 92 0.76 20.70 1.91
C ALA A 92 0.73 22.10 1.26
N THR A 93 1.62 23.01 1.67
CA THR A 93 1.74 24.36 1.09
C THR A 93 2.18 24.27 -0.38
N GLU A 94 3.18 23.45 -0.67
CA GLU A 94 3.71 23.28 -2.02
C GLU A 94 2.67 22.66 -2.97
N LEU A 95 2.05 21.55 -2.56
CA LEU A 95 1.05 20.85 -3.35
C LEU A 95 -0.16 21.76 -3.66
N ARG A 96 -0.59 22.55 -2.67
CA ARG A 96 -1.64 23.56 -2.85
C ARG A 96 -1.19 24.65 -3.84
N GLY A 97 0.04 25.14 -3.71
CA GLY A 97 0.61 26.17 -4.61
C GLY A 97 0.75 25.68 -6.05
N GLN A 98 0.99 24.41 -6.26
CA GLN A 98 1.04 23.77 -7.59
C GLN A 98 -0.35 23.33 -8.11
N GLY A 99 -1.42 23.54 -7.35
CA GLY A 99 -2.79 23.21 -7.74
C GLY A 99 -3.15 21.75 -7.69
N PHE A 100 -2.32 20.88 -7.09
CA PHE A 100 -2.64 19.46 -6.92
C PHE A 100 -3.87 19.24 -6.04
N TYR A 101 -4.64 18.21 -6.36
CA TYR A 101 -5.56 17.61 -5.41
C TYR A 101 -4.80 16.57 -4.58
N PHE A 102 -4.91 16.67 -3.26
CA PHE A 102 -4.29 15.71 -2.35
C PHE A 102 -5.15 15.46 -1.12
N GLU A 103 -4.88 14.36 -0.43
CA GLU A 103 -5.54 13.94 0.80
C GLU A 103 -4.49 13.72 1.88
N LEU A 104 -4.81 14.11 3.11
CA LEU A 104 -4.00 13.79 4.28
C LEU A 104 -4.51 12.49 4.92
N VAL A 105 -3.67 11.47 4.95
CA VAL A 105 -3.92 10.25 5.70
C VAL A 105 -3.28 10.42 7.07
N THR A 106 -4.09 10.37 8.11
CA THR A 106 -3.70 10.62 9.49
C THR A 106 -3.85 9.36 10.35
N ASN A 107 -3.40 9.43 11.59
CA ASN A 107 -3.68 8.42 12.62
C ASN A 107 -5.19 8.29 12.96
N ARG A 108 -6.05 9.21 12.47
CA ARG A 108 -7.51 9.24 12.72
C ARG A 108 -8.35 9.07 11.47
N GLY A 109 -7.73 8.73 10.33
CA GLY A 109 -8.42 8.52 9.06
C GLY A 109 -7.94 9.44 7.94
N VAL A 110 -8.67 9.40 6.83
CA VAL A 110 -8.38 10.18 5.62
C VAL A 110 -9.16 11.49 5.66
N TYR A 111 -8.47 12.59 5.32
CA TYR A 111 -9.05 13.95 5.29
C TYR A 111 -8.86 14.59 3.92
N SER A 112 -9.88 15.31 3.46
CA SER A 112 -9.89 16.04 2.19
C SER A 112 -10.50 17.43 2.36
N GLU A 113 -9.94 18.43 1.67
CA GLU A 113 -10.49 19.79 1.59
C GLU A 113 -11.61 19.93 0.56
N SER A 114 -11.82 18.93 -0.30
CA SER A 114 -12.77 19.09 -1.42
C SER A 114 -13.39 17.78 -1.90
N LYS A 115 -14.64 17.55 -1.49
CA LYS A 115 -15.48 16.48 -2.06
C LYS A 115 -15.64 16.61 -3.59
N VAL A 116 -15.74 17.85 -4.08
CA VAL A 116 -15.91 18.13 -5.52
C VAL A 116 -14.67 17.69 -6.32
N ARG A 117 -13.47 18.09 -5.89
CA ARG A 117 -12.22 17.69 -6.56
C ARG A 117 -11.99 16.18 -6.50
N ARG A 118 -12.40 15.53 -5.41
CA ARG A 118 -12.34 14.07 -5.31
C ARG A 118 -13.24 13.40 -6.33
N ILE A 119 -14.50 13.86 -6.44
CA ILE A 119 -15.45 13.35 -7.45
C ILE A 119 -14.89 13.56 -8.86
N GLN A 120 -14.39 14.76 -9.17
CA GLN A 120 -13.81 15.08 -10.48
C GLN A 120 -12.65 14.13 -10.79
N ASN A 121 -11.69 13.97 -9.87
CA ASN A 121 -10.53 13.10 -10.07
C ASN A 121 -10.92 11.64 -10.36
N VAL A 122 -11.90 11.11 -9.61
CA VAL A 122 -12.41 9.75 -9.85
C VAL A 122 -13.20 9.65 -11.17
N ALA A 123 -13.98 10.68 -11.51
CA ALA A 123 -14.72 10.69 -12.76
C ALA A 123 -13.79 10.75 -13.98
N ASP A 124 -12.77 11.61 -13.94
CA ASP A 124 -11.74 11.71 -14.98
C ASP A 124 -11.03 10.37 -15.18
N LEU A 125 -10.66 9.70 -14.07
CA LEU A 125 -10.06 8.37 -14.12
C LEU A 125 -10.99 7.34 -14.78
N LEU A 126 -12.28 7.33 -14.43
CA LEU A 126 -13.26 6.41 -15.01
C LEU A 126 -13.44 6.63 -16.52
N VAL A 127 -13.45 7.88 -16.98
CA VAL A 127 -13.53 8.22 -18.42
C VAL A 127 -12.25 7.79 -19.15
N ASN A 128 -11.08 8.04 -18.56
CA ASN A 128 -9.79 7.65 -19.15
C ASN A 128 -9.66 6.11 -19.29
N LEU A 129 -10.16 5.36 -18.31
CA LEU A 129 -10.16 3.89 -18.35
C LEU A 129 -11.22 3.30 -19.29
N ASN A 130 -12.35 4.00 -19.47
CA ASN A 130 -13.49 3.56 -20.27
C ASN A 130 -14.00 4.72 -21.14
N PRO A 131 -13.41 4.97 -22.31
CA PRO A 131 -13.75 6.11 -23.18
C PRO A 131 -15.23 6.15 -23.62
N ASP A 132 -15.93 5.01 -23.59
CA ASP A 132 -17.37 4.93 -23.90
C ASP A 132 -18.26 5.43 -22.74
N THR A 133 -17.69 5.65 -21.56
CA THR A 133 -18.43 6.18 -20.42
C THR A 133 -18.54 7.70 -20.53
N THR A 134 -19.77 8.21 -20.61
CA THR A 134 -19.95 9.66 -20.62
C THR A 134 -19.54 10.27 -19.28
N TYR A 135 -18.98 11.50 -19.31
CA TYR A 135 -18.53 12.19 -18.10
C TYR A 135 -19.63 12.32 -17.03
N LYS A 136 -20.87 12.53 -17.46
CA LYS A 136 -22.04 12.60 -16.56
C LYS A 136 -22.27 11.29 -15.79
N ILE A 137 -22.11 10.16 -16.46
CA ILE A 137 -22.22 8.82 -15.82
C ILE A 137 -21.02 8.60 -14.90
N ALA A 138 -19.81 8.95 -15.33
CA ALA A 138 -18.62 8.84 -14.50
C ALA A 138 -18.71 9.66 -13.21
N VAL A 139 -19.25 10.88 -13.24
CA VAL A 139 -19.51 11.71 -12.06
C VAL A 139 -20.51 11.04 -11.10
N ALA A 140 -21.60 10.48 -11.63
CA ALA A 140 -22.58 9.77 -10.80
C ALA A 140 -21.98 8.53 -10.11
N LEU A 141 -21.19 7.74 -10.83
CA LEU A 141 -20.48 6.58 -10.30
C LEU A 141 -19.44 6.98 -9.25
N ALA A 142 -18.66 8.04 -9.53
CA ALA A 142 -17.68 8.59 -8.60
C ALA A 142 -18.35 9.06 -7.30
N ALA A 143 -19.45 9.79 -7.40
CA ALA A 143 -20.21 10.25 -6.23
C ALA A 143 -20.74 9.07 -5.39
N ALA A 144 -21.32 8.06 -6.04
CA ALA A 144 -21.82 6.85 -5.35
C ALA A 144 -20.68 6.09 -4.65
N ARG A 145 -19.51 5.97 -5.28
CA ARG A 145 -18.32 5.32 -4.69
C ARG A 145 -17.83 6.04 -3.46
N LEU A 146 -17.90 7.37 -3.43
CA LEU A 146 -17.45 8.16 -2.28
C LEU A 146 -18.33 8.01 -1.04
N GLU A 147 -19.60 7.66 -1.19
CA GLU A 147 -20.48 7.42 -0.04
C GLU A 147 -20.08 6.16 0.77
N ILE A 148 -19.34 5.24 0.16
CA ILE A 148 -18.82 4.05 0.84
C ILE A 148 -17.35 4.20 1.32
N MET A 149 -16.71 5.33 1.01
CA MET A 149 -15.35 5.64 1.45
C MET A 149 -15.39 6.52 2.70
N ASN A 150 -14.63 6.13 3.73
CA ASN A 150 -14.53 6.90 4.97
C ASN A 150 -13.54 8.07 4.81
N ILE A 151 -13.99 9.15 4.13
CA ILE A 151 -13.21 10.38 3.97
C ILE A 151 -13.86 11.48 4.81
N ASN A 152 -13.10 12.09 5.69
CA ASN A 152 -13.51 13.24 6.47
C ASN A 152 -13.25 14.52 5.67
N TYR A 153 -14.24 15.39 5.54
CA TYR A 153 -14.11 16.66 4.83
C TYR A 153 -13.89 17.80 5.81
N VAL A 154 -12.92 18.65 5.51
CA VAL A 154 -12.55 19.84 6.29
C VAL A 154 -12.47 21.06 5.37
N ASP A 155 -12.66 22.26 5.93
CA ASP A 155 -12.58 23.50 5.16
C ASP A 155 -11.15 23.80 4.70
N ASN A 156 -10.17 23.51 5.56
CA ASN A 156 -8.75 23.55 5.22
C ASN A 156 -7.93 22.61 6.12
N TYR A 157 -6.74 22.19 5.63
CA TYR A 157 -5.84 21.32 6.39
C TYR A 157 -5.07 22.03 7.52
N ASP A 158 -5.08 23.36 7.59
CA ASP A 158 -4.28 24.09 8.57
C ASP A 158 -4.72 23.76 10.00
N GLN A 159 -6.00 23.44 10.20
CA GLN A 159 -6.51 22.97 11.49
C GLN A 159 -5.84 21.64 11.89
N LEU A 160 -5.78 20.68 10.99
CA LEU A 160 -5.16 19.37 11.23
C LEU A 160 -3.64 19.48 11.40
N LEU A 161 -3.00 20.28 10.53
CA LEU A 161 -1.55 20.45 10.51
C LEU A 161 -1.01 21.22 11.74
N ASN A 162 -1.87 21.95 12.46
CA ASN A 162 -1.50 22.66 13.67
C ASN A 162 -1.99 21.97 14.97
N ASP A 163 -2.78 20.91 14.86
CA ASP A 163 -3.25 20.12 15.99
C ASP A 163 -2.29 18.96 16.26
N ARG A 164 -1.67 18.95 17.44
CA ARG A 164 -0.69 17.92 17.87
C ARG A 164 -1.29 16.51 18.03
N ASP A 165 -2.60 16.41 18.12
CA ASP A 165 -3.31 15.14 18.20
C ASP A 165 -3.41 14.44 16.84
N PHE A 166 -3.16 15.17 15.74
CA PHE A 166 -3.10 14.61 14.39
C PHE A 166 -1.66 14.35 13.97
N GLN A 167 -1.39 13.12 13.60
CA GLN A 167 -0.15 12.70 12.98
C GLN A 167 -0.42 12.43 11.50
N ILE A 168 0.32 13.09 10.61
CA ILE A 168 0.19 12.88 9.18
C ILE A 168 1.04 11.65 8.81
N MET A 169 0.37 10.55 8.49
CA MET A 169 1.04 9.27 8.19
C MET A 169 1.53 9.22 6.74
N LYS A 170 0.75 9.78 5.81
CA LYS A 170 1.14 9.99 4.42
C LYS A 170 0.28 11.05 3.75
N ILE A 171 0.76 11.57 2.61
CA ILE A 171 -0.01 12.44 1.73
C ILE A 171 -0.25 11.69 0.42
N LEU A 172 -1.52 11.57 0.02
CA LEU A 172 -1.92 11.01 -1.27
C LEU A 172 -2.15 12.16 -2.24
N VAL A 173 -1.41 12.21 -3.33
CA VAL A 173 -1.56 13.23 -4.38
C VAL A 173 -2.09 12.57 -5.62
N PHE A 174 -3.08 13.18 -6.25
CA PHE A 174 -3.77 12.62 -7.41
C PHE A 174 -3.69 13.52 -8.63
N SER A 175 -3.60 12.91 -9.81
CA SER A 175 -3.75 13.58 -11.11
C SER A 175 -4.42 12.64 -12.11
N SER A 176 -5.38 13.16 -12.86
CA SER A 176 -5.99 12.48 -14.01
C SER A 176 -5.15 12.61 -15.29
N GLU A 177 -4.14 13.49 -15.31
CA GLU A 177 -3.29 13.77 -16.47
C GLU A 177 -2.15 12.73 -16.65
N GLY A 178 -2.03 11.79 -15.71
CA GLY A 178 -1.06 10.70 -15.76
C GLY A 178 0.24 10.96 -14.99
N PRO A 179 1.19 10.00 -15.06
CA PRO A 179 2.37 9.99 -14.17
C PRO A 179 3.37 11.11 -14.43
N ASP A 180 3.40 11.67 -15.64
CA ASP A 180 4.36 12.74 -16.00
C ASP A 180 4.10 14.03 -15.20
N THR A 181 2.86 14.25 -14.76
CA THR A 181 2.49 15.37 -13.89
C THR A 181 3.28 15.40 -12.60
N PHE A 182 3.71 14.24 -12.12
CA PHE A 182 4.45 14.10 -10.85
C PHE A 182 5.97 14.20 -11.01
N VAL A 183 6.50 14.27 -12.23
CA VAL A 183 7.96 14.31 -12.49
C VAL A 183 8.64 15.47 -11.75
N PRO A 184 8.12 16.70 -11.75
CA PRO A 184 8.79 17.81 -11.06
C PRO A 184 8.92 17.60 -9.55
N ILE A 185 7.85 17.11 -8.90
CA ILE A 185 7.88 16.87 -7.45
C ILE A 185 8.78 15.68 -7.10
N ARG A 186 8.77 14.61 -7.93
CA ARG A 186 9.68 13.46 -7.74
C ARG A 186 11.15 13.88 -7.87
N GLN A 187 11.49 14.69 -8.88
CA GLN A 187 12.86 15.18 -9.07
C GLN A 187 13.33 16.07 -7.93
N LYS A 188 12.45 16.94 -7.42
CA LYS A 188 12.78 17.83 -6.30
C LYS A 188 13.16 17.06 -5.03
N TYR A 189 12.48 15.95 -4.76
CA TYR A 189 12.64 15.17 -3.52
C TYR A 189 13.36 13.82 -3.72
N ILE A 190 14.06 13.62 -4.86
CA ILE A 190 14.68 12.33 -5.17
C ILE A 190 15.74 11.91 -4.16
N ASP A 191 16.50 12.87 -3.61
CA ASP A 191 17.57 12.65 -2.63
C ASP A 191 17.20 13.18 -1.23
N ASP A 192 15.91 13.41 -0.98
CA ASP A 192 15.43 13.91 0.30
C ASP A 192 15.66 12.87 1.42
N GLN A 193 16.07 13.35 2.59
CA GLN A 193 16.42 12.49 3.72
C GLN A 193 15.27 12.31 4.73
N GLU A 194 14.16 13.02 4.55
CA GLU A 194 13.00 12.96 5.43
C GLU A 194 11.83 12.21 4.81
N ILE A 195 11.71 12.21 3.47
CA ILE A 195 10.57 11.61 2.77
C ILE A 195 10.96 10.65 1.66
N VAL A 196 10.02 9.79 1.32
CA VAL A 196 10.05 8.91 0.14
C VAL A 196 8.76 9.09 -0.66
N ILE A 197 8.87 9.13 -1.99
CA ILE A 197 7.73 9.23 -2.90
C ILE A 197 7.59 7.93 -3.67
N THR A 198 6.49 7.21 -3.42
CA THR A 198 6.11 5.98 -4.11
C THR A 198 4.82 6.18 -4.93
N SER A 199 4.29 5.11 -5.48
CA SER A 199 2.97 5.10 -6.12
C SER A 199 2.37 3.70 -6.07
N SER A 200 1.06 3.64 -5.99
CA SER A 200 0.25 2.42 -6.10
C SER A 200 -0.57 2.39 -7.41
N SER A 201 -0.56 3.47 -8.17
CA SER A 201 -1.20 3.56 -9.50
C SER A 201 -0.52 4.63 -10.37
N PRO A 202 -0.75 4.63 -11.71
CA PRO A 202 -0.23 5.68 -12.58
C PRO A 202 -0.75 7.10 -12.25
N ASN A 203 -1.88 7.20 -11.57
CA ASN A 203 -2.60 8.45 -11.33
C ASN A 203 -2.42 9.00 -9.90
N ASN A 204 -1.51 8.42 -9.13
CA ASN A 204 -1.18 8.92 -7.80
C ASN A 204 0.32 8.87 -7.51
N ILE A 205 0.68 9.68 -6.51
CA ILE A 205 1.90 9.48 -5.74
C ILE A 205 1.53 9.45 -4.24
N GLU A 206 2.34 8.75 -3.49
CA GLU A 206 2.22 8.60 -2.05
C GLU A 206 3.50 9.11 -1.40
N ILE A 207 3.39 10.17 -0.60
CA ILE A 207 4.52 10.79 0.10
C ILE A 207 4.48 10.33 1.55
N ASN A 208 5.48 9.57 1.94
CA ASN A 208 5.64 9.01 3.28
C ASN A 208 6.93 9.52 3.95
N SER A 209 7.04 9.35 5.26
CA SER A 209 8.34 9.43 5.94
C SER A 209 9.34 8.47 5.28
N ILE A 210 10.62 8.88 5.17
CA ILE A 210 11.69 8.01 4.65
C ILE A 210 11.80 6.69 5.42
N LYS A 211 11.39 6.68 6.69
CA LYS A 211 11.35 5.48 7.53
C LYS A 211 10.12 4.61 7.26
N ALA A 212 9.07 5.17 6.68
CA ALA A 212 7.82 4.47 6.37
C ALA A 212 7.90 3.82 4.99
N GLN A 213 8.60 2.70 4.90
CA GLN A 213 8.71 1.87 3.71
C GLN A 213 8.38 0.42 4.06
N LYS A 214 7.62 -0.27 3.19
CA LYS A 214 7.20 -1.67 3.43
C LYS A 214 8.40 -2.57 3.74
N GLY A 215 9.52 -2.38 3.03
CA GLY A 215 10.73 -3.18 3.21
C GLY A 215 11.42 -2.93 4.56
N LEU A 216 11.55 -1.66 4.97
CA LEU A 216 12.14 -1.32 6.27
C LEU A 216 11.29 -1.90 7.41
N ALA A 217 9.98 -1.65 7.37
CA ALA A 217 9.05 -2.15 8.37
C ALA A 217 9.05 -3.69 8.45
N LEU A 218 9.11 -4.38 7.30
CA LEU A 218 9.18 -5.84 7.23
C LEU A 218 10.47 -6.39 7.85
N LEU A 219 11.62 -5.80 7.52
CA LEU A 219 12.89 -6.26 8.07
C LEU A 219 13.02 -5.94 9.57
N ASP A 220 12.53 -4.80 10.03
CA ASP A 220 12.52 -4.46 11.46
C ASP A 220 11.60 -5.42 12.23
N TYR A 221 10.43 -5.76 11.69
CA TYR A 221 9.54 -6.76 12.27
C TYR A 221 10.20 -8.16 12.34
N ALA A 222 10.85 -8.60 11.25
CA ALA A 222 11.57 -9.87 11.23
C ALA A 222 12.72 -9.90 12.24
N LYS A 223 13.49 -8.81 12.33
CA LYS A 223 14.60 -8.66 13.27
C LYS A 223 14.14 -8.75 14.73
N GLN A 224 13.00 -8.17 15.11
CA GLN A 224 12.45 -8.29 16.45
C GLN A 224 12.12 -9.73 16.83
N LYS A 225 11.88 -10.59 15.83
CA LYS A 225 11.64 -12.05 15.99
C LYS A 225 12.89 -12.91 15.80
N ASN A 226 14.07 -12.29 15.65
CA ASN A 226 15.35 -12.96 15.37
C ASN A 226 15.32 -13.75 14.03
N ILE A 227 14.55 -13.26 13.04
CA ILE A 227 14.47 -13.80 11.69
C ILE A 227 15.30 -12.92 10.76
N SER A 228 16.25 -13.53 10.03
CA SER A 228 17.12 -12.83 9.10
C SER A 228 16.42 -12.58 7.75
N ALA A 229 16.88 -11.60 6.98
CA ALA A 229 16.29 -11.22 5.70
C ALA A 229 16.21 -12.38 4.69
N ASP A 230 17.19 -13.28 4.68
CA ASP A 230 17.22 -14.48 3.84
C ASP A 230 16.12 -15.51 4.15
N GLN A 231 15.47 -15.39 5.31
CA GLN A 231 14.32 -16.19 5.72
C GLN A 231 12.97 -15.50 5.44
N VAL A 232 12.99 -14.33 4.80
CA VAL A 232 11.82 -13.55 4.47
C VAL A 232 11.51 -13.66 2.98
N MET A 233 10.25 -13.90 2.63
CA MET A 233 9.71 -13.81 1.29
C MET A 233 8.75 -12.64 1.22
N ALA A 234 8.84 -11.82 0.16
CA ALA A 234 7.94 -10.70 -0.08
C ALA A 234 7.28 -10.83 -1.46
N ILE A 235 5.97 -10.55 -1.55
CA ILE A 235 5.17 -10.67 -2.77
C ILE A 235 4.49 -9.34 -3.05
N GLY A 236 4.62 -8.81 -4.27
CA GLY A 236 4.04 -7.51 -4.63
C GLY A 236 3.98 -7.26 -6.13
N ASP A 237 3.42 -6.11 -6.54
CA ASP A 237 3.20 -5.79 -7.95
C ASP A 237 3.55 -4.35 -8.36
N ASN A 238 3.71 -3.40 -7.42
CA ASN A 238 3.86 -1.98 -7.75
C ASN A 238 5.03 -1.30 -7.02
N MET A 239 5.29 -0.02 -7.32
CA MET A 239 6.46 0.72 -6.81
C MET A 239 6.52 0.84 -5.29
N ASN A 240 5.39 0.87 -4.59
CA ASN A 240 5.37 0.84 -3.13
C ASN A 240 5.84 -0.50 -2.52
N ASP A 241 5.95 -1.56 -3.35
CA ASP A 241 6.47 -2.88 -2.95
C ASP A 241 7.97 -3.00 -3.20
N TYR A 242 8.56 -2.08 -3.99
CA TYR A 242 9.94 -2.17 -4.42
C TYR A 242 10.90 -2.41 -3.25
N SER A 243 10.71 -1.68 -2.15
CA SER A 243 11.56 -1.79 -0.97
C SER A 243 11.49 -3.16 -0.31
N MET A 244 10.29 -3.80 -0.22
CA MET A 244 10.18 -5.13 0.40
C MET A 244 10.63 -6.26 -0.54
N ILE A 245 10.40 -6.12 -1.86
CA ILE A 245 10.84 -7.09 -2.87
C ILE A 245 12.36 -7.15 -2.94
N THR A 246 13.04 -6.00 -2.84
CA THR A 246 14.50 -5.93 -2.88
C THR A 246 15.18 -6.26 -1.56
N ALA A 247 14.50 -6.06 -0.43
CA ALA A 247 15.05 -6.28 0.90
C ALA A 247 14.88 -7.73 1.41
N ALA A 248 13.87 -8.44 0.94
CA ALA A 248 13.62 -9.83 1.32
C ALA A 248 14.62 -10.78 0.64
N GLY A 249 14.96 -11.89 1.30
CA GLY A 249 15.79 -12.95 0.72
C GLY A 249 15.16 -13.59 -0.53
N VAL A 250 13.82 -13.58 -0.61
CA VAL A 250 13.07 -14.01 -1.80
C VAL A 250 12.03 -12.95 -2.14
N GLY A 251 12.30 -12.14 -3.14
CA GLY A 251 11.34 -11.20 -3.72
C GLY A 251 10.53 -11.86 -4.84
N VAL A 252 9.22 -11.76 -4.81
CA VAL A 252 8.32 -12.37 -5.79
C VAL A 252 7.48 -11.29 -6.46
N ALA A 253 7.56 -11.18 -7.78
CA ALA A 253 6.69 -10.32 -8.56
C ALA A 253 5.41 -11.06 -8.95
N MET A 254 4.26 -10.38 -8.84
CA MET A 254 3.02 -10.89 -9.42
C MET A 254 3.08 -10.90 -10.95
N GLY A 255 2.31 -11.77 -11.60
CA GLY A 255 2.23 -11.84 -13.06
C GLY A 255 1.72 -10.55 -13.70
N ASN A 256 0.87 -9.81 -12.99
CA ASN A 256 0.39 -8.47 -13.36
C ASN A 256 1.31 -7.33 -12.88
N ALA A 257 2.43 -7.61 -12.21
CA ALA A 257 3.34 -6.58 -11.71
C ALA A 257 3.92 -5.72 -12.85
N ILE A 258 4.22 -4.46 -12.51
CA ILE A 258 4.92 -3.55 -13.42
C ILE A 258 6.33 -4.04 -13.76
N PRO A 259 6.89 -3.65 -14.92
CA PRO A 259 8.21 -4.12 -15.33
C PRO A 259 9.31 -3.90 -14.31
N ALA A 260 9.31 -2.76 -13.60
CA ALA A 260 10.32 -2.43 -12.61
C ALA A 260 10.36 -3.44 -11.44
N ILE A 261 9.21 -3.95 -11.00
CA ILE A 261 9.13 -4.96 -9.94
C ILE A 261 9.58 -6.33 -10.46
N LYS A 262 9.19 -6.70 -11.69
CA LYS A 262 9.64 -7.96 -12.31
C LYS A 262 11.15 -8.03 -12.50
N GLN A 263 11.80 -6.88 -12.75
CA GLN A 263 13.25 -6.81 -12.95
C GLN A 263 14.05 -7.08 -11.66
N VAL A 264 13.53 -6.73 -10.50
CA VAL A 264 14.23 -6.87 -9.21
C VAL A 264 13.80 -8.09 -8.42
N ALA A 265 12.72 -8.76 -8.84
CA ALA A 265 12.22 -9.96 -8.17
C ALA A 265 13.09 -11.19 -8.47
N THR A 266 13.16 -12.12 -7.52
CA THR A 266 13.81 -13.44 -7.68
C THR A 266 13.10 -14.28 -8.74
N PHE A 267 11.76 -14.22 -8.75
CA PHE A 267 10.94 -14.85 -9.79
C PHE A 267 9.57 -14.17 -9.89
N THR A 268 8.83 -14.52 -10.98
CA THR A 268 7.48 -14.03 -11.20
C THR A 268 6.49 -15.19 -11.02
N THR A 269 5.45 -14.97 -10.20
CA THR A 269 4.33 -15.90 -10.02
C THR A 269 3.18 -15.59 -10.99
N ALA A 270 2.02 -16.25 -10.85
CA ALA A 270 0.82 -15.94 -11.62
C ALA A 270 0.22 -14.58 -11.24
N THR A 271 -0.82 -14.16 -11.97
CA THR A 271 -1.52 -12.91 -11.66
C THR A 271 -2.39 -13.05 -10.40
N ASN A 272 -2.82 -11.92 -9.84
CA ASN A 272 -3.72 -11.89 -8.68
C ASN A 272 -5.06 -12.60 -8.93
N ILE A 273 -5.60 -12.53 -10.17
CA ILE A 273 -6.82 -13.27 -10.55
C ILE A 273 -6.58 -14.76 -10.84
N LYS A 274 -5.34 -15.21 -10.85
CA LYS A 274 -4.92 -16.60 -11.04
C LYS A 274 -4.22 -17.19 -9.82
N ASN A 275 -4.53 -16.65 -8.65
CA ASN A 275 -4.04 -17.12 -7.35
C ASN A 275 -2.50 -17.14 -7.24
N GLY A 276 -1.83 -16.08 -7.74
CA GLY A 276 -0.37 -16.01 -7.75
C GLY A 276 0.24 -16.07 -6.35
N VAL A 277 -0.44 -15.53 -5.32
CA VAL A 277 0.02 -15.62 -3.93
C VAL A 277 0.04 -17.08 -3.45
N ALA A 278 -1.01 -17.85 -3.74
CA ALA A 278 -1.05 -19.27 -3.37
C ALA A 278 0.11 -20.06 -4.03
N GLN A 279 0.39 -19.79 -5.32
CA GLN A 279 1.51 -20.44 -6.02
C GLN A 279 2.87 -20.08 -5.43
N ALA A 280 3.06 -18.81 -5.03
CA ALA A 280 4.27 -18.38 -4.37
C ALA A 280 4.44 -19.04 -2.99
N ILE A 281 3.36 -19.16 -2.22
CA ILE A 281 3.35 -19.86 -0.92
C ILE A 281 3.68 -21.34 -1.09
N ASP A 282 3.07 -22.03 -2.07
CA ASP A 282 3.34 -23.44 -2.32
C ASP A 282 4.81 -23.65 -2.74
N TRP A 283 5.39 -22.74 -3.51
CA TRP A 283 6.82 -22.75 -3.81
C TRP A 283 7.66 -22.64 -2.52
N ALA A 284 7.35 -21.71 -1.61
CA ALA A 284 8.07 -21.56 -0.35
C ALA A 284 7.99 -22.81 0.54
N LEU A 285 6.82 -23.42 0.64
CA LEU A 285 6.61 -24.68 1.36
C LEU A 285 7.43 -25.85 0.77
N MET A 286 7.49 -25.94 -0.56
CA MET A 286 8.32 -26.94 -1.25
C MET A 286 9.81 -26.71 -0.94
N GLN A 287 10.32 -25.46 -1.04
CA GLN A 287 11.71 -25.13 -0.71
C GLN A 287 12.04 -25.52 0.74
N ASN A 288 11.16 -25.21 1.68
CA ASN A 288 11.36 -25.55 3.09
C ASN A 288 11.38 -27.08 3.32
N SER A 289 10.62 -27.85 2.54
CA SER A 289 10.62 -29.33 2.66
C SER A 289 11.90 -29.98 2.14
N MET A 290 12.60 -29.35 1.18
CA MET A 290 13.86 -29.84 0.62
C MET A 290 15.08 -29.55 1.51
N GLN A 291 14.93 -28.64 2.50
CA GLN A 291 16.01 -28.26 3.42
C GLN A 291 15.92 -28.99 4.77
N LYS A 292 14.90 -29.83 4.97
CA LYS A 292 14.75 -30.75 6.11
C LYS A 292 15.37 -32.10 5.78
#